data_dbc7d9a4bd6108022918c0d72e2b21ac
#
_entry.id   dbc7d9a4bd6108022918c0d72e2b21ac
#
_cell.length_a   1.000
_cell.length_b   1.000
_cell.length_c   1.000
_cell.angle_alpha   90.00
_cell.angle_beta   90.00
_cell.angle_gamma   90.00
#
_symmetry.space_group_name_H-M   'P 1'
#
loop_
_entity.id
_entity.type
_entity.pdbx_description
1 polymer ?
#
loop_
_entity_poly.entity_id
_entity_poly.type
_entity_poly.pdbx_seq_one_letter_code
_entity_poly.pdbx_strand_id
1 'polypeptide(L)'
;WKMLMECLSAGRGISLPATANASSKVASFGIFHYMKVRHQFKIPLSDMEAIQEKFNQMIFNTWIIQSSVALTNDILDHGNSPAVLSAIMKQQCTERGRAVLNHALDIHGGAGICIGYSNFLEKFYRSAPVGITVEGSNTLTRSLIIFGQGLNKSHPHIFPILESILNDDLASFKRSLNNMIRHSVRLYDRSFNLSNSLEQQIISFANL
;
A
#
# COMPACT_ATOMS: atom_id res chain seq x y z
N TRP A 1 16.00 21.64 4.09
CA TRP A 1 14.83 20.88 3.67
C TRP A 1 15.23 19.49 3.15
N LYS A 2 16.13 19.37 2.17
CA LYS A 2 16.58 18.10 1.61
C LYS A 2 17.07 17.12 2.68
N MET A 3 17.98 17.55 3.57
CA MET A 3 18.53 16.74 4.65
C MET A 3 17.42 16.24 5.61
N LEU A 4 16.47 17.09 5.98
CA LEU A 4 15.34 16.71 6.83
C LEU A 4 14.48 15.63 6.16
N MET A 5 14.18 15.79 4.87
CA MET A 5 13.37 14.83 4.12
C MET A 5 14.08 13.50 3.92
N GLU A 6 15.38 13.49 3.74
CA GLU A 6 16.20 12.28 3.64
C GLU A 6 16.23 11.50 4.96
N CYS A 7 16.44 12.18 6.09
CA CYS A 7 16.41 11.54 7.40
C CYS A 7 15.03 10.95 7.76
N LEU A 8 13.95 11.69 7.47
CA LEU A 8 12.60 11.21 7.75
C LEU A 8 12.14 10.11 6.79
N SER A 9 12.71 10.03 5.59
CA SER A 9 12.27 9.07 4.57
C SER A 9 12.58 7.62 4.93
N ALA A 10 13.70 7.36 5.57
CA ALA A 10 14.09 6.01 6.00
C ALA A 10 13.12 5.47 7.06
N GLY A 11 12.94 6.19 8.17
CA GLY A 11 12.02 5.80 9.25
C GLY A 11 10.57 5.62 8.78
N ARG A 12 10.09 6.54 7.96
CA ARG A 12 8.74 6.50 7.40
C ARG A 12 8.47 5.23 6.59
N GLY A 13 9.44 4.80 5.78
CA GLY A 13 9.31 3.61 4.93
C GLY A 13 9.41 2.29 5.69
N ILE A 14 9.90 2.29 6.90
CA ILE A 14 10.16 1.09 7.71
C ILE A 14 9.18 0.98 8.87
N SER A 15 9.17 1.95 9.79
CA SER A 15 8.51 1.83 11.10
C SER A 15 7.00 1.69 10.99
N LEU A 16 6.35 2.59 10.24
CA LEU A 16 4.90 2.56 10.12
C LEU A 16 4.38 1.40 9.26
N PRO A 17 5.00 1.06 8.10
CA PRO A 17 4.68 -0.16 7.37
C PRO A 17 4.88 -1.43 8.20
N ALA A 18 5.95 -1.53 8.99
CA ALA A 18 6.20 -2.66 9.87
C ALA A 18 5.14 -2.80 10.96
N THR A 19 4.72 -1.69 11.56
CA THR A 19 3.61 -1.66 12.54
C THR A 19 2.30 -2.11 11.91
N ALA A 20 1.97 -1.63 10.71
CA ALA A 20 0.79 -2.06 9.96
C ALA A 20 0.86 -3.56 9.62
N ASN A 21 2.04 -4.08 9.26
CA ASN A 21 2.27 -5.48 9.00
C ASN A 21 2.05 -6.34 10.26
N ALA A 22 2.63 -5.95 11.38
CA ALA A 22 2.49 -6.67 12.64
C ALA A 22 1.03 -6.74 13.10
N SER A 23 0.33 -5.60 13.13
CA SER A 23 -1.08 -5.55 13.51
C SER A 23 -1.97 -6.36 12.56
N SER A 24 -1.72 -6.30 11.25
CA SER A 24 -2.46 -7.08 10.25
C SER A 24 -2.26 -8.59 10.44
N LYS A 25 -1.04 -9.03 10.72
CA LYS A 25 -0.74 -10.46 11.00
C LYS A 25 -1.45 -10.95 12.25
N VAL A 26 -1.37 -10.20 13.34
CA VAL A 26 -2.03 -10.57 14.60
C VAL A 26 -3.54 -10.62 14.41
N ALA A 27 -4.12 -9.63 13.74
CA ALA A 27 -5.55 -9.59 13.46
C ALA A 27 -5.98 -10.78 12.59
N SER A 28 -5.26 -11.06 11.50
CA SER A 28 -5.57 -12.17 10.60
C SER A 28 -5.46 -13.52 11.30
N PHE A 29 -4.40 -13.73 12.09
CA PHE A 29 -4.22 -14.95 12.87
C PHE A 29 -5.31 -15.14 13.92
N GLY A 30 -5.61 -14.11 14.71
CA GLY A 30 -6.65 -14.16 15.73
C GLY A 30 -8.04 -14.41 15.13
N ILE A 31 -8.39 -13.72 14.06
CA ILE A 31 -9.68 -13.91 13.37
C ILE A 31 -9.79 -15.31 12.75
N PHE A 32 -8.70 -15.84 12.17
CA PHE A 32 -8.69 -17.23 11.66
C PHE A 32 -9.12 -18.25 12.70
N HIS A 33 -8.61 -18.14 13.92
CA HIS A 33 -9.00 -19.04 15.01
C HIS A 33 -10.39 -18.72 15.55
N TYR A 34 -10.73 -17.42 15.69
CA TYR A 34 -12.03 -17.00 16.17
C TYR A 34 -13.17 -17.50 15.27
N MET A 35 -13.06 -17.34 13.95
CA MET A 35 -14.12 -17.76 13.02
C MET A 35 -14.37 -19.28 12.99
N LYS A 36 -13.39 -20.11 13.41
CA LYS A 36 -13.55 -21.55 13.52
C LYS A 36 -14.28 -21.97 14.80
N VAL A 37 -14.12 -21.21 15.86
CA VAL A 37 -14.69 -21.52 17.18
C VAL A 37 -16.06 -20.87 17.37
N ARG A 38 -16.24 -19.67 16.83
CA ARG A 38 -17.50 -18.93 16.97
C ARG A 38 -18.58 -19.47 16.02
N HIS A 39 -19.70 -19.89 16.60
CA HIS A 39 -20.86 -20.35 15.85
C HIS A 39 -21.99 -19.32 15.87
N GLN A 40 -22.66 -19.18 14.74
CA GLN A 40 -23.93 -18.46 14.57
C GLN A 40 -24.83 -19.32 13.66
N PHE A 41 -26.14 -19.29 13.89
CA PHE A 41 -27.09 -20.07 13.10
C PHE A 41 -26.74 -21.59 13.02
N LYS A 42 -26.11 -22.11 14.07
CA LYS A 42 -25.67 -23.52 14.22
C LYS A 42 -24.48 -23.95 13.33
N ILE A 43 -23.82 -23.02 12.65
CA ILE A 43 -22.63 -23.28 11.86
C ILE A 43 -21.47 -22.37 12.35
N PRO A 44 -20.19 -22.77 12.19
CA PRO A 44 -19.06 -21.89 12.49
C PRO A 44 -19.03 -20.72 11.51
N LEU A 45 -18.51 -19.57 11.96
CA LEU A 45 -18.40 -18.39 11.08
C LEU A 45 -17.54 -18.67 9.85
N SER A 46 -16.58 -19.59 9.94
CA SER A 46 -15.71 -19.99 8.82
C SER A 46 -16.47 -20.58 7.63
N ASP A 47 -17.68 -21.08 7.83
CA ASP A 47 -18.48 -21.70 6.78
C ASP A 47 -19.45 -20.73 6.09
N MET A 48 -19.43 -19.45 6.51
CA MET A 48 -20.24 -18.39 5.92
C MET A 48 -19.46 -17.67 4.82
N GLU A 49 -19.99 -17.66 3.58
CA GLU A 49 -19.33 -17.05 2.41
C GLU A 49 -18.98 -15.57 2.62
N ALA A 50 -19.87 -14.78 3.21
CA ALA A 50 -19.63 -13.36 3.49
C ALA A 50 -18.47 -13.14 4.50
N ILE A 51 -18.26 -14.08 5.43
CA ILE A 51 -17.13 -14.06 6.35
C ILE A 51 -15.84 -14.45 5.62
N GLN A 52 -15.89 -15.48 4.79
CA GLN A 52 -14.76 -15.92 3.98
C GLN A 52 -14.29 -14.81 3.02
N GLU A 53 -15.21 -14.07 2.39
CA GLU A 53 -14.89 -12.94 1.53
C GLU A 53 -14.08 -11.87 2.28
N LYS A 54 -14.57 -11.43 3.45
CA LYS A 54 -13.86 -10.45 4.29
C LYS A 54 -12.51 -10.98 4.75
N PHE A 55 -12.45 -12.24 5.16
CA PHE A 55 -11.19 -12.86 5.60
C PHE A 55 -10.17 -12.97 4.45
N ASN A 56 -10.61 -13.32 3.25
CA ASN A 56 -9.73 -13.34 2.06
C ASN A 56 -9.16 -11.95 1.76
N GLN A 57 -9.94 -10.90 1.91
CA GLN A 57 -9.47 -9.51 1.82
C GLN A 57 -8.41 -9.18 2.87
N MET A 58 -8.59 -9.66 4.11
CA MET A 58 -7.59 -9.50 5.18
C MET A 58 -6.27 -10.18 4.83
N ILE A 59 -6.32 -11.44 4.40
CA ILE A 59 -5.12 -12.21 4.02
C ILE A 59 -4.41 -11.55 2.85
N PHE A 60 -5.14 -11.18 1.79
CA PHE A 60 -4.58 -10.52 0.62
C PHE A 60 -3.87 -9.20 0.97
N ASN A 61 -4.52 -8.34 1.75
CA ASN A 61 -3.92 -7.08 2.17
C ASN A 61 -2.71 -7.31 3.09
N THR A 62 -2.78 -8.27 4.01
CA THR A 62 -1.65 -8.63 4.90
C THR A 62 -0.45 -9.12 4.08
N TRP A 63 -0.69 -9.95 3.07
CA TRP A 63 0.36 -10.43 2.18
C TRP A 63 1.00 -9.28 1.38
N ILE A 64 0.20 -8.37 0.82
CA ILE A 64 0.72 -7.18 0.11
C ILE A 64 1.59 -6.34 1.05
N ILE A 65 1.13 -6.05 2.28
CA ILE A 65 1.90 -5.28 3.26
C ILE A 65 3.23 -5.98 3.55
N GLN A 66 3.20 -7.28 3.82
CA GLN A 66 4.40 -8.08 4.11
C GLN A 66 5.41 -8.03 2.95
N SER A 67 4.96 -8.25 1.73
CA SER A 67 5.80 -8.24 0.54
C SER A 67 6.38 -6.85 0.27
N SER A 68 5.59 -5.81 0.48
CA SER A 68 6.03 -4.41 0.35
C SER A 68 7.11 -4.04 1.37
N VAL A 69 6.94 -4.47 2.62
CA VAL A 69 7.94 -4.23 3.69
C VAL A 69 9.23 -4.97 3.36
N ALA A 70 9.15 -6.23 2.93
CA ALA A 70 10.33 -7.02 2.56
C ALA A 70 11.10 -6.36 1.39
N LEU A 71 10.39 -5.95 0.34
CA LEU A 71 10.99 -5.26 -0.80
C LEU A 71 11.65 -3.93 -0.40
N THR A 72 11.00 -3.15 0.45
CA THR A 72 11.55 -1.86 0.90
C THR A 72 12.81 -2.05 1.73
N ASN A 73 12.83 -3.04 2.62
CA ASN A 73 14.01 -3.37 3.41
C ASN A 73 15.18 -3.81 2.51
N ASP A 74 14.92 -4.68 1.53
CA ASP A 74 15.94 -5.12 0.58
C ASP A 74 16.56 -3.95 -0.20
N ILE A 75 15.74 -3.01 -0.68
CA ILE A 75 16.22 -1.79 -1.36
C ILE A 75 17.10 -0.93 -0.43
N LEU A 76 16.73 -0.80 0.85
CA LEU A 76 17.48 -0.05 1.82
C LEU A 76 18.80 -0.73 2.21
N ASP A 77 18.80 -2.06 2.36
CA ASP A 77 19.98 -2.87 2.67
C ASP A 77 21.03 -2.78 1.56
N HIS A 78 20.60 -2.57 0.31
CA HIS A 78 21.51 -2.27 -0.82
C HIS A 78 21.98 -0.81 -0.88
N GLY A 79 21.76 -0.01 0.16
CA GLY A 79 22.25 1.36 0.30
C GLY A 79 21.45 2.40 -0.50
N ASN A 80 20.32 2.06 -1.05
CA ASN A 80 19.46 2.99 -1.75
C ASN A 80 18.53 3.75 -0.76
N SER A 81 18.26 5.04 -1.03
CA SER A 81 17.34 5.86 -0.22
C SER A 81 16.13 6.30 -1.05
N PRO A 82 15.12 5.45 -1.21
CA PRO A 82 13.98 5.71 -2.10
C PRO A 82 12.93 6.59 -1.42
N ALA A 83 13.13 7.92 -1.40
CA ALA A 83 12.26 8.86 -0.68
C ALA A 83 10.78 8.81 -1.11
N VAL A 84 10.52 8.66 -2.42
CA VAL A 84 9.15 8.58 -2.95
C VAL A 84 8.53 7.23 -2.66
N LEU A 85 9.28 6.12 -2.85
CA LEU A 85 8.82 4.78 -2.52
C LEU A 85 8.49 4.66 -1.03
N SER A 86 9.34 5.21 -0.14
CA SER A 86 9.10 5.29 1.29
C SER A 86 7.75 5.97 1.62
N ALA A 87 7.42 7.05 0.93
CA ALA A 87 6.14 7.73 1.08
C ALA A 87 4.96 6.87 0.59
N ILE A 88 5.11 6.18 -0.54
CA ILE A 88 4.12 5.25 -1.08
C ILE A 88 3.89 4.10 -0.09
N MET A 89 4.97 3.50 0.42
CA MET A 89 4.90 2.40 1.37
C MET A 89 4.18 2.81 2.66
N LYS A 90 4.52 3.96 3.23
CA LYS A 90 3.83 4.48 4.42
C LYS A 90 2.33 4.61 4.17
N GLN A 91 1.94 5.28 3.11
CA GLN A 91 0.54 5.55 2.81
C GLN A 91 -0.24 4.25 2.49
N GLN A 92 0.29 3.41 1.62
CA GLN A 92 -0.39 2.18 1.20
C GLN A 92 -0.46 1.13 2.31
N CYS A 93 0.63 0.90 3.04
CA CYS A 93 0.65 -0.11 4.10
C CYS A 93 -0.25 0.27 5.28
N THR A 94 -0.26 1.54 5.68
CA THR A 94 -1.09 1.98 6.81
C THR A 94 -2.59 1.99 6.46
N GLU A 95 -2.99 2.38 5.24
CA GLU A 95 -4.39 2.31 4.80
C GLU A 95 -4.86 0.86 4.66
N ARG A 96 -4.04 -0.02 4.09
CA ARG A 96 -4.36 -1.45 4.00
C ARG A 96 -4.43 -2.11 5.37
N GLY A 97 -3.53 -1.76 6.29
CA GLY A 97 -3.56 -2.23 7.68
C GLY A 97 -4.84 -1.82 8.38
N ARG A 98 -5.29 -0.57 8.19
CA ARG A 98 -6.59 -0.10 8.69
C ARG A 98 -7.76 -0.88 8.09
N ALA A 99 -7.73 -1.17 6.79
CA ALA A 99 -8.75 -1.98 6.14
C ALA A 99 -8.80 -3.41 6.71
N VAL A 100 -7.65 -4.04 6.95
CA VAL A 100 -7.56 -5.36 7.62
C VAL A 100 -8.21 -5.31 9.00
N LEU A 101 -7.92 -4.28 9.80
CA LEU A 101 -8.49 -4.14 11.14
C LEU A 101 -10.00 -3.87 11.11
N ASN A 102 -10.50 -3.14 10.11
CA ASN A 102 -11.94 -2.94 9.91
C ASN A 102 -12.64 -4.26 9.59
N HIS A 103 -12.12 -5.05 8.66
CA HIS A 103 -12.68 -6.37 8.36
C HIS A 103 -12.58 -7.32 9.55
N ALA A 104 -11.48 -7.26 10.31
CA ALA A 104 -11.32 -8.03 11.54
C ALA A 104 -12.39 -7.69 12.58
N LEU A 105 -12.68 -6.39 12.77
CA LEU A 105 -13.71 -5.92 13.68
C LEU A 105 -15.10 -6.40 13.23
N ASP A 106 -15.40 -6.32 11.94
CA ASP A 106 -16.66 -6.81 11.38
C ASP A 106 -16.88 -8.31 11.65
N ILE A 107 -15.83 -9.14 11.46
CA ILE A 107 -15.91 -10.58 11.72
C ILE A 107 -16.00 -10.88 13.23
N HIS A 108 -15.27 -10.12 14.05
CA HIS A 108 -15.29 -10.27 15.51
C HIS A 108 -16.65 -9.87 16.11
N GLY A 109 -17.38 -8.98 15.44
CA GLY A 109 -18.72 -8.59 15.80
C GLY A 109 -18.80 -7.88 17.15
N GLY A 110 -19.84 -8.15 17.93
CA GLY A 110 -20.06 -7.51 19.24
C GLY A 110 -18.91 -7.66 20.23
N ALA A 111 -18.15 -8.76 20.18
CA ALA A 111 -16.96 -8.94 20.99
C ALA A 111 -15.86 -7.92 20.69
N GLY A 112 -15.80 -7.40 19.45
CA GLY A 112 -14.86 -6.38 19.03
C GLY A 112 -15.20 -4.97 19.55
N ILE A 113 -16.40 -4.74 20.03
CA ILE A 113 -16.85 -3.44 20.57
C ILE A 113 -16.58 -3.35 22.07
N CYS A 114 -16.66 -4.50 22.77
CA CYS A 114 -16.44 -4.54 24.21
C CYS A 114 -14.96 -4.38 24.54
N ILE A 115 -14.65 -3.55 25.51
CA ILE A 115 -13.30 -3.45 26.08
C ILE A 115 -13.11 -4.61 27.06
N GLY A 116 -12.00 -5.33 26.96
CA GLY A 116 -11.69 -6.39 27.90
C GLY A 116 -10.82 -7.49 27.30
N TYR A 117 -10.60 -8.52 28.10
CA TYR A 117 -9.66 -9.60 27.80
C TYR A 117 -9.99 -10.37 26.51
N SER A 118 -11.28 -10.50 26.18
CA SER A 118 -11.73 -11.20 24.97
C SER A 118 -11.59 -10.40 23.68
N ASN A 119 -11.30 -9.10 23.76
CA ASN A 119 -11.10 -8.26 22.58
C ASN A 119 -9.60 -8.07 22.29
N PHE A 120 -9.02 -8.98 21.52
CA PHE A 120 -7.62 -8.91 21.10
C PHE A 120 -7.35 -7.86 20.02
N LEU A 121 -8.39 -7.28 19.40
CA LEU A 121 -8.28 -6.29 18.33
C LEU A 121 -8.24 -4.85 18.83
N GLU A 122 -8.80 -4.58 20.01
CA GLU A 122 -9.09 -3.22 20.48
C GLU A 122 -7.86 -2.29 20.42
N LYS A 123 -6.73 -2.74 20.94
CA LYS A 123 -5.51 -1.93 21.00
C LYS A 123 -4.98 -1.58 19.61
N PHE A 124 -5.02 -2.53 18.69
CA PHE A 124 -4.59 -2.34 17.30
C PHE A 124 -5.54 -1.43 16.55
N TYR A 125 -6.84 -1.62 16.69
CA TYR A 125 -7.85 -0.81 16.06
C TYR A 125 -7.78 0.66 16.52
N ARG A 126 -7.69 0.89 17.83
CA ARG A 126 -7.57 2.21 18.42
C ARG A 126 -6.28 2.93 18.05
N SER A 127 -5.17 2.21 17.86
CA SER A 127 -3.89 2.78 17.48
C SER A 127 -3.71 2.99 15.97
N ALA A 128 -4.50 2.36 15.13
CA ALA A 128 -4.36 2.44 13.66
C ALA A 128 -4.36 3.90 13.11
N PRO A 129 -5.19 4.83 13.62
CA PRO A 129 -5.15 6.23 13.18
C PRO A 129 -3.80 6.93 13.40
N VAL A 130 -2.99 6.49 14.34
CA VAL A 130 -1.63 7.02 14.55
C VAL A 130 -0.80 6.85 13.28
N GLY A 131 -0.80 5.65 12.67
CA GLY A 131 -0.10 5.40 11.41
C GLY A 131 -0.60 6.25 10.23
N ILE A 132 -1.86 6.69 10.27
CA ILE A 132 -2.44 7.56 9.23
C ILE A 132 -1.98 9.01 9.38
N THR A 133 -1.78 9.48 10.63
CA THR A 133 -1.56 10.91 10.94
C THR A 133 -0.10 11.28 11.10
N VAL A 134 0.72 10.44 11.72
CA VAL A 134 2.12 10.76 12.03
C VAL A 134 3.04 10.63 10.81
N GLU A 135 4.21 11.25 10.86
CA GLU A 135 5.23 11.28 9.79
C GLU A 135 4.68 11.78 8.44
N GLY A 136 3.79 12.76 8.52
CA GLY A 136 3.02 13.28 7.40
C GLY A 136 1.71 12.52 7.21
N SER A 137 0.58 13.22 7.36
CA SER A 137 -0.72 12.57 7.16
C SER A 137 -0.81 11.90 5.78
N ASN A 138 -1.57 10.82 5.67
CA ASN A 138 -1.70 10.11 4.40
C ASN A 138 -2.24 10.99 3.28
N THR A 139 -3.11 11.94 3.59
CA THR A 139 -3.61 12.94 2.64
C THR A 139 -2.48 13.81 2.10
N LEU A 140 -1.65 14.36 2.99
CA LEU A 140 -0.48 15.16 2.62
C LEU A 140 0.54 14.33 1.84
N THR A 141 0.84 13.14 2.32
CA THR A 141 1.79 12.21 1.70
C THR A 141 1.37 11.88 0.27
N ARG A 142 0.10 11.55 0.05
CA ARG A 142 -0.42 11.25 -1.28
C ARG A 142 -0.37 12.45 -2.21
N SER A 143 -0.84 13.61 -1.76
CA SER A 143 -1.02 14.79 -2.62
C SER A 143 0.29 15.53 -2.87
N LEU A 144 1.10 15.78 -1.83
CA LEU A 144 2.28 16.61 -1.93
C LEU A 144 3.55 15.81 -2.22
N ILE A 145 3.76 14.68 -1.53
CA ILE A 145 5.00 13.92 -1.64
C ILE A 145 4.97 12.99 -2.85
N ILE A 146 3.93 12.16 -2.99
CA ILE A 146 3.84 11.20 -4.09
C ILE A 146 3.55 11.91 -5.40
N PHE A 147 2.50 12.72 -5.47
CA PHE A 147 2.16 13.45 -6.70
C PHE A 147 3.07 14.64 -6.94
N GLY A 148 3.14 15.60 -6.02
CA GLY A 148 3.86 16.85 -6.26
C GLY A 148 5.37 16.68 -6.42
N GLN A 149 6.01 15.92 -5.54
CA GLN A 149 7.46 15.70 -5.59
C GLN A 149 7.84 14.45 -6.40
N GLY A 150 7.09 13.38 -6.27
CA GLY A 150 7.39 12.11 -6.91
C GLY A 150 7.24 12.18 -8.42
N LEU A 151 6.17 12.77 -8.91
CA LEU A 151 5.95 12.95 -10.35
C LEU A 151 7.08 13.75 -11.00
N ASN A 152 7.47 14.89 -10.39
CA ASN A 152 8.54 15.73 -10.91
C ASN A 152 9.92 15.08 -10.90
N LYS A 153 10.19 14.19 -9.94
CA LYS A 153 11.50 13.54 -9.79
C LYS A 153 11.60 12.19 -10.50
N SER A 154 10.49 11.48 -10.61
CA SER A 154 10.49 10.10 -11.13
C SER A 154 10.14 10.02 -12.60
N HIS A 155 9.41 11.01 -13.15
CA HIS A 155 9.07 11.01 -14.55
C HIS A 155 10.21 11.60 -15.39
N PRO A 156 10.77 10.87 -16.37
CA PRO A 156 12.01 11.27 -17.06
C PRO A 156 11.90 12.56 -17.89
N HIS A 157 10.68 13.00 -18.22
CA HIS A 157 10.44 14.14 -19.11
C HIS A 157 9.74 15.33 -18.47
N ILE A 158 9.26 15.24 -17.22
CA ILE A 158 8.56 16.37 -16.56
C ILE A 158 9.54 17.45 -16.16
N PHE A 159 10.67 17.10 -15.55
CA PHE A 159 11.67 18.09 -15.15
C PHE A 159 12.23 18.90 -16.33
N PRO A 160 12.64 18.29 -17.47
CA PRO A 160 13.05 19.04 -18.66
C PRO A 160 11.97 19.96 -19.23
N ILE A 161 10.68 19.60 -19.10
CA ILE A 161 9.57 20.49 -19.52
C ILE A 161 9.50 21.70 -18.59
N LEU A 162 9.54 21.51 -17.27
CA LEU A 162 9.51 22.59 -16.30
C LEU A 162 10.71 23.54 -16.46
N GLU A 163 11.90 23.00 -16.66
CA GLU A 163 13.12 23.77 -16.88
C GLU A 163 13.03 24.62 -18.16
N SER A 164 12.49 24.06 -19.25
CA SER A 164 12.29 24.78 -20.50
C SER A 164 11.26 25.93 -20.36
N ILE A 165 10.24 25.77 -19.55
CA ILE A 165 9.27 26.83 -19.23
C ILE A 165 9.93 27.95 -18.42
N LEU A 166 10.71 27.58 -17.37
CA LEU A 166 11.40 28.55 -16.53
C LEU A 166 12.44 29.37 -17.30
N ASN A 167 13.06 28.78 -18.33
CA ASN A 167 14.06 29.43 -19.16
C ASN A 167 13.49 30.07 -20.44
N ASP A 168 12.17 30.06 -20.62
CA ASP A 168 11.45 30.55 -21.78
C ASP A 168 11.96 29.94 -23.12
N ASP A 169 12.42 28.68 -23.10
CA ASP A 169 12.96 27.93 -24.24
C ASP A 169 11.86 27.07 -24.90
N LEU A 170 11.19 27.68 -25.90
CA LEU A 170 10.13 27.00 -26.64
C LEU A 170 10.61 25.80 -27.46
N ALA A 171 11.87 25.79 -27.93
CA ALA A 171 12.40 24.66 -28.70
C ALA A 171 12.61 23.43 -27.82
N SER A 172 13.22 23.62 -26.66
CA SER A 172 13.41 22.55 -25.66
C SER A 172 12.08 22.06 -25.07
N PHE A 173 11.11 22.98 -24.87
CA PHE A 173 9.76 22.62 -24.46
C PHE A 173 9.09 21.66 -25.45
N LYS A 174 9.05 22.02 -26.75
CA LYS A 174 8.45 21.16 -27.79
C LYS A 174 9.11 19.81 -27.88
N ARG A 175 10.45 19.74 -27.78
CA ARG A 175 11.22 18.49 -27.79
C ARG A 175 10.87 17.62 -26.59
N SER A 176 10.87 18.19 -25.41
CA SER A 176 10.58 17.47 -24.15
C SER A 176 9.14 16.98 -24.10
N LEU A 177 8.18 17.78 -24.57
CA LEU A 177 6.78 17.40 -24.69
C LEU A 177 6.60 16.20 -25.66
N ASN A 178 7.26 16.24 -26.82
CA ASN A 178 7.20 15.13 -27.77
C ASN A 178 7.79 13.85 -27.18
N ASN A 179 8.88 13.96 -26.42
CA ASN A 179 9.48 12.81 -25.74
C ASN A 179 8.57 12.24 -24.64
N MET A 180 7.86 13.10 -23.91
CA MET A 180 6.86 12.68 -22.92
C MET A 180 5.71 11.92 -23.58
N ILE A 181 5.17 12.42 -24.70
CA ILE A 181 4.11 11.73 -25.43
C ILE A 181 4.57 10.37 -25.92
N ARG A 182 5.76 10.27 -26.53
CA ARG A 182 6.34 8.99 -26.97
C ARG A 182 6.57 8.02 -25.82
N HIS A 183 7.00 8.51 -24.66
CA HIS A 183 7.17 7.72 -23.46
C HIS A 183 5.84 7.14 -22.97
N SER A 184 4.79 7.95 -22.90
CA SER A 184 3.45 7.54 -22.50
C SER A 184 2.86 6.48 -23.43
N VAL A 185 3.02 6.64 -24.75
CA VAL A 185 2.58 5.64 -25.75
C VAL A 185 3.32 4.31 -25.55
N ARG A 186 4.63 4.34 -25.32
CA ARG A 186 5.42 3.11 -25.07
C ARG A 186 5.00 2.40 -23.77
N LEU A 187 4.69 3.16 -22.72
CA LEU A 187 4.21 2.58 -21.45
C LEU A 187 2.84 1.93 -21.63
N TYR A 188 1.96 2.58 -22.38
CA TYR A 188 0.64 2.02 -22.70
C TYR A 188 0.74 0.71 -23.47
N ASP A 189 1.57 0.68 -24.52
CA ASP A 189 1.82 -0.51 -25.34
C ASP A 189 2.41 -1.67 -24.50
N ARG A 190 3.39 -1.37 -23.65
CA ARG A 190 3.95 -2.37 -22.72
C ARG A 190 2.92 -2.89 -21.70
N SER A 191 2.09 -2.01 -21.18
CA SER A 191 1.03 -2.37 -20.23
C SER A 191 0.00 -3.31 -20.88
N PHE A 192 -0.40 -3.00 -22.12
CA PHE A 192 -1.31 -3.84 -22.88
C PHE A 192 -0.74 -5.23 -23.19
N ASN A 193 0.53 -5.28 -23.63
CA ASN A 193 1.22 -6.53 -23.91
C ASN A 193 1.44 -7.39 -22.65
N LEU A 194 1.71 -6.76 -21.51
CA LEU A 194 1.86 -7.44 -20.22
C LEU A 194 0.53 -8.04 -19.75
N SER A 195 -0.57 -7.30 -19.91
CA SER A 195 -1.91 -7.77 -19.58
C SER A 195 -2.31 -8.99 -20.40
N ASN A 196 -2.10 -8.94 -21.70
CA ASN A 196 -2.38 -10.08 -22.60
C ASN A 196 -1.54 -11.32 -22.25
N SER A 197 -0.26 -11.14 -21.88
CA SER A 197 0.62 -12.24 -21.49
C SER A 197 0.18 -12.88 -20.16
N LEU A 198 -0.29 -12.09 -19.20
CA LEU A 198 -0.83 -12.56 -17.93
C LEU A 198 -2.14 -13.33 -18.11
N GLU A 199 -3.06 -12.84 -18.95
CA GLU A 199 -4.28 -13.55 -19.30
C GLU A 199 -3.99 -14.90 -19.95
N GLN A 200 -3.05 -14.96 -20.89
CA GLN A 200 -2.63 -16.22 -21.51
C GLN A 200 -2.02 -17.20 -20.51
N GLN A 201 -1.23 -16.72 -19.55
CA GLN A 201 -0.69 -17.55 -18.47
C GLN A 201 -1.80 -18.09 -17.56
N ILE A 202 -2.77 -17.25 -17.16
CA ILE A 202 -3.91 -17.66 -16.33
C ILE A 202 -4.75 -18.73 -17.06
N ILE A 203 -5.05 -18.54 -18.34
CA ILE A 203 -5.79 -19.50 -19.15
C ILE A 203 -5.03 -20.83 -19.26
N SER A 204 -3.70 -20.80 -19.43
CA SER A 204 -2.89 -22.01 -19.49
C SER A 204 -2.89 -22.79 -18.17
N PHE A 205 -2.91 -22.10 -17.01
CA PHE A 205 -3.04 -22.73 -15.68
C PHE A 205 -4.44 -23.30 -15.41
N ALA A 206 -5.49 -22.69 -15.97
CA ALA A 206 -6.87 -23.17 -15.81
C ALA A 206 -7.19 -24.41 -16.65
N ASN A 207 -6.35 -24.74 -17.64
CA ASN A 207 -6.50 -25.90 -18.53
C ASN A 207 -5.59 -27.09 -18.15
N LEU A 208 -4.90 -27.03 -17.01
CA LEU A 208 -4.15 -28.13 -16.37
C LEU A 208 -4.98 -28.75 -15.24
#